data_a8032b848fea67a12e2d57e68ee49f82
#
_entry.id   a8032b848fea67a12e2d57e68ee49f82
#
_cell.length_a   1.000
_cell.length_b   1.000
_cell.length_c   1.000
_cell.angle_alpha   90.00
_cell.angle_beta   90.00
_cell.angle_gamma   90.00
#
_symmetry.space_group_name_H-M   'P 1'
#
loop_
_entity.id
_entity.type
_entity.pdbx_description
1 polymer ?
#
loop_
_entity_poly.entity_id
_entity_poly.type
_entity_poly.pdbx_seq_one_letter_code
_entity_poly.pdbx_strand_id
1 'polypeptide(L)'
;MNKLKLYGIWSLIIIVMFFILMSSAIGAEKEPIKIGVIISFTGDAAEMGIENKRTIDVAIDLLNAKGGIKGYPVEAIIVDGQSDPAVFATKAHRLLGAEKVLSGIGGNDIALATAAGEVFQDEKTSFLDIGGTTATIPLVGDYMFMSPVPDNDQGRGVAKYINEKYGYDTVAIFKDVGSAYGTKLTEYIIHFLKGFTGKENPVPLVLNYNTGDSDYISQLTRLKINIKKLGIQAIILPTWPQDAPKIAKQARELDINLPLVGTDGVDTSALIEVGGEAVEGMIFSTHFSASQPGLSPYAKEFVEEYIKKEGEEPGAFGTMGYDAFMILAETISSLIEEKGEKWWDSANLADKRMAIKDGLLKIESTWTTQPTSFSGEGWPQKGLVWKIVKDGKQHFYDFQTYASYTPEGTVTLPFK
;
A
#
# COMPACT_ATOMS: atom_id res chain seq x y z
N MET A 1 -69.21 -14.01 33.00
CA MET A 1 -68.05 -13.35 32.37
C MET A 1 -68.40 -13.11 30.91
N ASN A 2 -68.53 -11.85 30.50
CA ASN A 2 -69.06 -11.49 29.17
C ASN A 2 -68.10 -11.97 28.04
N LYS A 3 -68.65 -12.65 27.02
CA LYS A 3 -67.91 -13.15 25.85
C LYS A 3 -67.05 -12.07 25.22
N LEU A 4 -67.43 -10.80 25.24
CA LEU A 4 -66.66 -9.67 24.78
C LEU A 4 -65.33 -9.47 25.55
N LYS A 5 -65.26 -9.69 26.87
CA LYS A 5 -64.04 -9.62 27.65
C LYS A 5 -63.06 -10.75 27.31
N LEU A 6 -63.61 -11.92 26.96
CA LEU A 6 -62.80 -13.08 26.57
C LEU A 6 -62.12 -12.85 25.21
N TYR A 7 -62.82 -12.28 24.21
CA TYR A 7 -62.23 -11.94 22.89
C TYR A 7 -61.19 -10.87 23.01
N GLY A 8 -61.33 -9.87 23.89
CA GLY A 8 -60.30 -8.84 24.14
C GLY A 8 -58.99 -9.40 24.74
N ILE A 9 -59.12 -10.42 25.63
CA ILE A 9 -57.93 -11.08 26.22
C ILE A 9 -57.20 -11.94 25.16
N TRP A 10 -57.94 -12.67 24.32
CA TRP A 10 -57.35 -13.49 23.25
C TRP A 10 -56.68 -12.64 22.16
N SER A 11 -57.26 -11.52 21.77
CA SER A 11 -56.62 -10.59 20.82
C SER A 11 -55.33 -9.94 21.40
N LEU A 12 -55.31 -9.61 22.70
CA LEU A 12 -54.14 -9.09 23.36
C LEU A 12 -53.01 -10.13 23.43
N ILE A 13 -53.34 -11.39 23.73
CA ILE A 13 -52.39 -12.52 23.76
C ILE A 13 -51.84 -12.78 22.37
N ILE A 14 -52.59 -12.72 21.30
CA ILE A 14 -52.16 -12.90 19.92
C ILE A 14 -51.23 -11.74 19.51
N ILE A 15 -51.56 -10.50 19.88
CA ILE A 15 -50.68 -9.34 19.59
C ILE A 15 -49.38 -9.45 20.36
N VAL A 16 -49.39 -9.83 21.64
CA VAL A 16 -48.16 -10.03 22.44
C VAL A 16 -47.33 -11.20 21.90
N MET A 17 -47.96 -12.32 21.50
CA MET A 17 -47.27 -13.43 20.84
C MET A 17 -46.69 -13.02 19.50
N PHE A 18 -47.38 -12.20 18.72
CA PHE A 18 -46.86 -11.68 17.45
C PHE A 18 -45.69 -10.73 17.67
N PHE A 19 -45.73 -9.88 18.71
CA PHE A 19 -44.57 -9.04 19.10
C PHE A 19 -43.41 -9.87 19.64
N ILE A 20 -43.65 -10.93 20.41
CA ILE A 20 -42.61 -11.85 20.90
C ILE A 20 -42.00 -12.64 19.73
N LEU A 21 -42.80 -13.09 18.76
CA LEU A 21 -42.32 -13.75 17.55
C LEU A 21 -41.57 -12.80 16.61
N MET A 22 -41.99 -11.54 16.52
CA MET A 22 -41.24 -10.52 15.80
C MET A 22 -39.90 -10.15 16.51
N SER A 23 -39.89 -10.11 17.85
CA SER A 23 -38.66 -9.90 18.63
C SER A 23 -37.65 -11.06 18.51
N SER A 24 -38.15 -12.30 18.34
CA SER A 24 -37.32 -13.48 18.13
C SER A 24 -36.80 -13.60 16.67
N ALA A 25 -37.34 -12.82 15.73
CA ALA A 25 -36.90 -12.75 14.35
C ALA A 25 -35.80 -11.66 14.13
N ILE A 26 -35.53 -10.83 15.16
CA ILE A 26 -34.32 -10.01 15.19
C ILE A 26 -33.22 -10.99 15.57
N GLY A 27 -32.57 -11.57 14.56
CA GLY A 27 -31.39 -12.43 14.76
C GLY A 27 -30.43 -11.73 15.70
N ALA A 28 -29.75 -12.46 16.58
CA ALA A 28 -28.75 -11.92 17.45
C ALA A 28 -27.75 -11.13 16.58
N GLU A 29 -27.51 -9.87 16.92
CA GLU A 29 -26.55 -9.02 16.21
C GLU A 29 -25.22 -9.74 16.20
N LYS A 30 -24.67 -9.98 15.02
CA LYS A 30 -23.40 -10.70 14.88
C LYS A 30 -22.27 -9.86 15.46
N GLU A 31 -21.37 -10.49 16.20
CA GLU A 31 -20.19 -9.84 16.73
C GLU A 31 -19.33 -9.24 15.59
N PRO A 32 -18.86 -7.99 15.74
CA PRO A 32 -18.10 -7.35 14.67
C PRO A 32 -16.75 -8.02 14.41
N ILE A 33 -16.35 -8.02 13.15
CA ILE A 33 -15.00 -8.39 12.72
C ILE A 33 -14.08 -7.22 13.02
N LYS A 34 -13.20 -7.39 14.03
CA LYS A 34 -12.28 -6.35 14.49
C LYS A 34 -10.92 -6.45 13.82
N ILE A 35 -10.51 -5.38 13.13
CA ILE A 35 -9.19 -5.23 12.52
C ILE A 35 -8.47 -4.09 13.24
N GLY A 36 -7.23 -4.35 13.69
CA GLY A 36 -6.39 -3.34 14.32
C GLY A 36 -5.69 -2.49 13.26
N VAL A 37 -5.63 -1.17 13.46
CA VAL A 37 -4.93 -0.26 12.56
C VAL A 37 -3.98 0.63 13.37
N ILE A 38 -2.67 0.55 13.08
CA ILE A 38 -1.65 1.38 13.71
C ILE A 38 -1.03 2.28 12.66
N ILE A 39 -1.38 3.56 12.67
CA ILE A 39 -0.90 4.59 11.75
C ILE A 39 -0.54 5.84 12.53
N SER A 40 0.23 6.74 11.93
CA SER A 40 0.66 7.96 12.58
C SER A 40 -0.28 9.12 12.24
N PHE A 41 -0.76 9.83 13.27
CA PHE A 41 -1.47 11.11 13.10
C PHE A 41 -0.59 12.29 13.49
N THR A 42 0.59 12.02 14.06
CA THR A 42 1.57 12.99 14.50
C THR A 42 2.98 12.50 14.14
N GLY A 43 3.95 13.41 14.05
CA GLY A 43 5.32 13.11 13.65
C GLY A 43 5.52 13.06 12.14
N ASP A 44 6.66 12.52 11.69
CA ASP A 44 7.12 12.61 10.30
C ASP A 44 6.25 11.85 9.30
N ALA A 45 5.56 10.79 9.73
CA ALA A 45 4.66 9.99 8.89
C ALA A 45 3.18 10.40 8.98
N ALA A 46 2.87 11.56 9.59
CA ALA A 46 1.49 11.96 9.87
C ALA A 46 0.64 12.15 8.61
N GLU A 47 1.18 12.76 7.57
CA GLU A 47 0.47 13.00 6.30
C GLU A 47 0.02 11.67 5.68
N MET A 48 0.94 10.71 5.57
CA MET A 48 0.65 9.37 5.06
C MET A 48 -0.36 8.62 5.93
N GLY A 49 -0.22 8.72 7.27
CA GLY A 49 -1.16 8.09 8.19
C GLY A 49 -2.58 8.65 8.11
N ILE A 50 -2.72 9.96 7.93
CA ILE A 50 -4.02 10.62 7.75
C ILE A 50 -4.66 10.16 6.43
N GLU A 51 -3.88 10.07 5.36
CA GLU A 51 -4.35 9.60 4.07
C GLU A 51 -4.79 8.12 4.13
N ASN A 52 -3.99 7.25 4.76
CA ASN A 52 -4.38 5.86 5.00
C ASN A 52 -5.68 5.75 5.79
N LYS A 53 -5.86 6.59 6.83
CA LYS A 53 -7.11 6.60 7.58
C LYS A 53 -8.31 6.90 6.71
N ARG A 54 -8.23 7.94 5.87
CA ARG A 54 -9.34 8.34 4.96
C ARG A 54 -9.74 7.20 4.03
N THR A 55 -8.78 6.49 3.45
CA THR A 55 -9.03 5.37 2.54
C THR A 55 -9.61 4.16 3.24
N ILE A 56 -9.13 3.83 4.46
CA ILE A 56 -9.65 2.75 5.29
C ILE A 56 -11.08 3.07 5.77
N ASP A 57 -11.35 4.30 6.18
CA ASP A 57 -12.71 4.73 6.58
C ASP A 57 -13.71 4.52 5.43
N VAL A 58 -13.34 4.89 4.20
CA VAL A 58 -14.20 4.68 3.02
C VAL A 58 -14.42 3.19 2.76
N ALA A 59 -13.39 2.34 2.90
CA ALA A 59 -13.52 0.90 2.75
C ALA A 59 -14.51 0.30 3.76
N ILE A 60 -14.42 0.72 5.02
CA ILE A 60 -15.32 0.25 6.10
C ILE A 60 -16.75 0.69 5.83
N ASP A 61 -16.95 1.97 5.47
CA ASP A 61 -18.26 2.53 5.18
C ASP A 61 -18.94 1.76 4.04
N LEU A 62 -18.22 1.50 2.95
CA LEU A 62 -18.71 0.73 1.80
C LEU A 62 -19.04 -0.73 2.14
N LEU A 63 -18.19 -1.40 2.91
CA LEU A 63 -18.46 -2.78 3.33
C LEU A 63 -19.68 -2.86 4.25
N ASN A 64 -19.77 -1.98 5.26
CA ASN A 64 -20.89 -1.98 6.20
C ASN A 64 -22.20 -1.56 5.54
N ALA A 65 -22.18 -0.64 4.57
CA ALA A 65 -23.35 -0.29 3.78
C ALA A 65 -23.92 -1.49 2.98
N LYS A 66 -23.07 -2.46 2.64
CA LYS A 66 -23.45 -3.73 1.99
C LYS A 66 -23.80 -4.85 2.98
N GLY A 67 -23.88 -4.54 4.27
CA GLY A 67 -24.20 -5.51 5.34
C GLY A 67 -22.98 -6.20 5.94
N GLY A 68 -21.78 -5.63 5.77
CA GLY A 68 -20.52 -6.14 6.31
C GLY A 68 -19.97 -7.36 5.56
N ILE A 69 -19.09 -8.10 6.19
CA ILE A 69 -18.50 -9.33 5.64
C ILE A 69 -19.40 -10.52 5.98
N LYS A 70 -20.12 -11.04 4.98
CA LYS A 70 -21.07 -12.16 5.17
C LYS A 70 -22.08 -11.91 6.31
N GLY A 71 -22.53 -10.66 6.45
CA GLY A 71 -23.50 -10.25 7.50
C GLY A 71 -22.87 -9.94 8.85
N TYR A 72 -21.53 -9.96 8.99
CA TYR A 72 -20.81 -9.50 10.18
C TYR A 72 -20.41 -8.04 9.99
N PRO A 73 -20.76 -7.12 10.92
CA PRO A 73 -20.25 -5.77 10.88
C PRO A 73 -18.72 -5.75 10.91
N VAL A 74 -18.12 -4.74 10.29
CA VAL A 74 -16.64 -4.57 10.28
C VAL A 74 -16.29 -3.35 11.10
N GLU A 75 -15.33 -3.51 11.99
CA GLU A 75 -14.83 -2.46 12.86
C GLU A 75 -13.31 -2.35 12.75
N ALA A 76 -12.77 -1.15 12.48
CA ALA A 76 -11.36 -0.88 12.63
C ALA A 76 -11.08 -0.20 13.98
N ILE A 77 -10.17 -0.79 14.76
CA ILE A 77 -9.65 -0.17 15.98
C ILE A 77 -8.39 0.61 15.59
N ILE A 78 -8.57 1.90 15.31
CA ILE A 78 -7.50 2.77 14.83
C ILE A 78 -6.80 3.44 16.00
N VAL A 79 -5.46 3.36 16.04
CA VAL A 79 -4.63 3.94 17.08
C VAL A 79 -3.47 4.75 16.50
N ASP A 80 -3.13 5.88 17.16
CA ASP A 80 -2.01 6.72 16.77
C ASP A 80 -0.68 6.12 17.24
N GLY A 81 0.20 5.85 16.29
CA GLY A 81 1.56 5.36 16.49
C GLY A 81 2.60 6.46 16.67
N GLN A 82 2.25 7.76 16.44
CA GLN A 82 3.06 8.95 16.70
C GLN A 82 4.43 8.95 15.98
N SER A 83 4.55 8.23 14.86
CA SER A 83 5.81 8.04 14.13
C SER A 83 6.97 7.51 15.01
N ASP A 84 6.65 6.75 16.07
CA ASP A 84 7.60 6.21 17.02
C ASP A 84 7.51 4.68 17.10
N PRO A 85 8.59 3.93 16.80
CA PRO A 85 8.59 2.48 16.82
C PRO A 85 8.18 1.87 18.17
N ALA A 86 8.58 2.48 19.29
CA ALA A 86 8.23 1.98 20.63
C ALA A 86 6.73 2.18 20.92
N VAL A 87 6.16 3.27 20.43
CA VAL A 87 4.72 3.51 20.52
C VAL A 87 3.97 2.50 19.63
N PHE A 88 4.44 2.23 18.41
CA PHE A 88 3.86 1.20 17.53
C PHE A 88 3.81 -0.16 18.21
N ALA A 89 4.93 -0.62 18.81
CA ALA A 89 4.96 -1.88 19.57
C ALA A 89 3.97 -1.88 20.75
N THR A 90 3.91 -0.78 21.51
CA THR A 90 2.98 -0.63 22.65
C THR A 90 1.51 -0.70 22.19
N LYS A 91 1.18 -0.04 21.06
CA LYS A 91 -0.17 -0.08 20.50
C LYS A 91 -0.52 -1.46 19.94
N ALA A 92 0.44 -2.17 19.34
CA ALA A 92 0.26 -3.54 18.89
C ALA A 92 -0.13 -4.47 20.06
N HIS A 93 0.57 -4.42 21.21
CA HIS A 93 0.19 -5.17 22.42
C HIS A 93 -1.23 -4.86 22.90
N ARG A 94 -1.62 -3.57 22.88
CA ARG A 94 -2.98 -3.18 23.24
C ARG A 94 -4.03 -3.80 22.30
N LEU A 95 -3.83 -3.68 20.98
CA LEU A 95 -4.77 -4.22 19.98
C LEU A 95 -4.94 -5.73 20.10
N LEU A 96 -3.85 -6.45 20.36
CA LEU A 96 -3.87 -7.91 20.48
C LEU A 96 -4.45 -8.40 21.80
N GLY A 97 -4.11 -7.74 22.91
CA GLY A 97 -4.50 -8.17 24.26
C GLY A 97 -5.88 -7.66 24.69
N ALA A 98 -6.08 -6.32 24.67
CA ALA A 98 -7.31 -5.70 25.15
C ALA A 98 -8.44 -5.73 24.11
N GLU A 99 -8.15 -5.35 22.86
CA GLU A 99 -9.16 -5.23 21.81
C GLU A 99 -9.43 -6.57 21.11
N LYS A 100 -8.47 -7.52 21.18
CA LYS A 100 -8.56 -8.88 20.60
C LYS A 100 -8.81 -8.87 19.10
N VAL A 101 -8.11 -8.00 18.39
CA VAL A 101 -8.23 -7.89 16.92
C VAL A 101 -7.84 -9.19 16.23
N LEU A 102 -8.43 -9.44 15.07
CA LEU A 102 -8.20 -10.64 14.27
C LEU A 102 -6.95 -10.55 13.39
N SER A 103 -6.59 -9.35 12.98
CA SER A 103 -5.41 -9.02 12.19
C SER A 103 -5.03 -7.57 12.41
N GLY A 104 -3.82 -7.18 11.99
CA GLY A 104 -3.35 -5.81 12.04
C GLY A 104 -3.01 -5.24 10.67
N ILE A 105 -3.14 -3.92 10.54
CA ILE A 105 -2.70 -3.12 9.40
C ILE A 105 -1.94 -1.94 9.94
N GLY A 106 -0.86 -1.51 9.28
CA GLY A 106 -0.17 -0.31 9.70
C GLY A 106 1.26 -0.23 9.20
N GLY A 107 2.07 0.61 9.88
CA GLY A 107 3.41 0.93 9.41
C GLY A 107 3.36 1.98 8.31
N ASN A 108 4.19 2.99 8.42
CA ASN A 108 4.34 4.00 7.37
C ASN A 108 5.80 4.07 6.90
N ASP A 109 6.67 3.29 7.51
CA ASP A 109 8.05 3.02 7.11
C ASP A 109 8.53 1.68 7.67
N ILE A 110 9.76 1.28 7.33
CA ILE A 110 10.34 0.00 7.76
C ILE A 110 10.43 -0.13 9.29
N ALA A 111 10.81 0.93 10.01
CA ALA A 111 11.02 0.85 11.46
C ALA A 111 9.69 0.69 12.19
N LEU A 112 8.66 1.44 11.78
CA LEU A 112 7.31 1.39 12.33
C LEU A 112 6.64 0.04 12.03
N ALA A 113 6.75 -0.42 10.77
CA ALA A 113 6.20 -1.71 10.34
C ALA A 113 6.85 -2.88 11.09
N THR A 114 8.18 -2.87 11.23
CA THR A 114 8.93 -3.92 11.94
C THR A 114 8.55 -3.96 13.41
N ALA A 115 8.51 -2.81 14.09
CA ALA A 115 8.20 -2.74 15.52
C ALA A 115 6.80 -3.26 15.87
N ALA A 116 5.78 -2.98 15.06
CA ALA A 116 4.46 -3.57 15.23
C ALA A 116 4.45 -5.05 14.78
N GLY A 117 5.06 -5.35 13.63
CA GLY A 117 5.08 -6.68 13.03
C GLY A 117 5.71 -7.74 13.93
N GLU A 118 6.80 -7.43 14.64
CA GLU A 118 7.42 -8.34 15.63
C GLU A 118 6.42 -8.73 16.73
N VAL A 119 5.65 -7.79 17.25
CA VAL A 119 4.64 -8.05 18.29
C VAL A 119 3.49 -8.92 17.72
N PHE A 120 3.03 -8.62 16.50
CA PHE A 120 1.99 -9.43 15.84
C PHE A 120 2.50 -10.83 15.50
N GLN A 121 3.76 -10.98 15.10
CA GLN A 121 4.42 -12.27 14.83
C GLN A 121 4.48 -13.13 16.09
N ASP A 122 4.92 -12.57 17.23
CA ASP A 122 5.01 -13.29 18.50
C ASP A 122 3.63 -13.79 18.96
N GLU A 123 2.59 -13.00 18.75
CA GLU A 123 1.19 -13.35 19.06
C GLU A 123 0.47 -14.15 17.95
N LYS A 124 1.22 -14.62 16.95
CA LYS A 124 0.71 -15.43 15.81
C LYS A 124 -0.51 -14.80 15.16
N THR A 125 -0.44 -13.52 14.91
CA THR A 125 -1.50 -12.72 14.29
C THR A 125 -0.93 -12.01 13.07
N SER A 126 -1.61 -12.07 11.94
CA SER A 126 -1.14 -11.42 10.71
C SER A 126 -1.11 -9.90 10.85
N PHE A 127 -0.06 -9.30 10.29
CA PHE A 127 0.11 -7.86 10.16
C PHE A 127 0.45 -7.50 8.71
N LEU A 128 -0.29 -6.56 8.13
CA LEU A 128 -0.07 -6.07 6.78
C LEU A 128 0.53 -4.66 6.86
N ASP A 129 1.77 -4.52 6.44
CA ASP A 129 2.39 -3.22 6.24
C ASP A 129 1.76 -2.46 5.07
N ILE A 130 1.62 -1.13 5.23
CA ILE A 130 0.94 -0.26 4.25
C ILE A 130 1.78 0.94 3.79
N GLY A 131 3.06 0.99 4.14
CA GLY A 131 3.89 2.14 3.77
C GLY A 131 5.35 1.83 3.54
N GLY A 132 5.89 0.81 4.19
CA GLY A 132 7.26 0.38 3.96
C GLY A 132 7.40 -0.38 2.64
N THR A 133 8.36 -0.01 1.81
CA THR A 133 8.62 -0.70 0.52
C THR A 133 9.84 -1.62 0.56
N THR A 134 10.55 -1.64 1.68
CA THR A 134 11.74 -2.49 1.82
C THR A 134 11.38 -3.97 1.79
N ALA A 135 12.02 -4.72 0.90
CA ALA A 135 11.82 -6.14 0.72
C ALA A 135 12.16 -7.02 1.95
N THR A 136 12.74 -6.45 3.00
CA THR A 136 13.04 -7.16 4.24
C THR A 136 11.89 -7.19 5.24
N ILE A 137 10.82 -6.41 5.03
CA ILE A 137 9.67 -6.36 5.95
C ILE A 137 9.03 -7.73 6.17
N PRO A 138 8.70 -8.54 5.15
CA PRO A 138 8.13 -9.86 5.37
C PRO A 138 9.09 -10.86 6.07
N LEU A 139 10.41 -10.56 6.10
CA LEU A 139 11.39 -11.41 6.79
C LEU A 139 11.28 -11.34 8.33
N VAL A 140 10.43 -10.47 8.88
CA VAL A 140 10.08 -10.48 10.30
C VAL A 140 9.49 -11.84 10.72
N GLY A 141 8.68 -12.47 9.85
CA GLY A 141 8.18 -13.83 10.08
C GLY A 141 6.93 -14.16 9.28
N ASP A 142 6.41 -15.38 9.50
CA ASP A 142 5.32 -15.98 8.70
C ASP A 142 3.97 -15.23 8.81
N TYR A 143 3.81 -14.33 9.78
CA TYR A 143 2.61 -13.54 9.98
C TYR A 143 2.75 -12.11 9.45
N MET A 144 3.91 -11.79 8.83
CA MET A 144 4.17 -10.47 8.27
C MET A 144 3.92 -10.44 6.76
N PHE A 145 3.11 -9.50 6.33
CA PHE A 145 2.75 -9.25 4.94
C PHE A 145 2.96 -7.77 4.61
N MET A 146 3.02 -7.43 3.32
CA MET A 146 3.08 -6.04 2.90
C MET A 146 2.13 -5.77 1.74
N SER A 147 1.53 -4.58 1.70
CA SER A 147 0.65 -4.12 0.62
C SER A 147 1.41 -3.41 -0.51
N PRO A 148 2.45 -2.60 -0.24
CA PRO A 148 3.24 -1.93 -1.26
C PRO A 148 4.02 -2.90 -2.15
N VAL A 149 4.29 -2.51 -3.39
CA VAL A 149 5.27 -3.22 -4.25
C VAL A 149 6.65 -3.07 -3.62
N PRO A 150 7.36 -4.17 -3.33
CA PRO A 150 8.66 -4.07 -2.66
C PRO A 150 9.75 -3.49 -3.58
N ASP A 151 10.74 -2.84 -2.97
CA ASP A 151 11.83 -2.12 -3.67
C ASP A 151 12.59 -2.97 -4.69
N ASN A 152 12.79 -4.27 -4.41
CA ASN A 152 13.43 -5.17 -5.37
C ASN A 152 12.60 -5.35 -6.64
N ASP A 153 11.28 -5.48 -6.51
CA ASP A 153 10.36 -5.62 -7.64
C ASP A 153 10.17 -4.28 -8.34
N GLN A 154 10.09 -3.18 -7.59
CA GLN A 154 10.05 -1.84 -8.16
C GLN A 154 11.33 -1.56 -8.96
N GLY A 155 12.52 -1.84 -8.40
CA GLY A 155 13.81 -1.65 -9.07
C GLY A 155 13.92 -2.50 -10.34
N ARG A 156 13.40 -3.74 -10.33
CA ARG A 156 13.34 -4.60 -11.52
C ARG A 156 12.40 -4.03 -12.56
N GLY A 157 11.19 -3.64 -12.16
CA GLY A 157 10.19 -3.05 -13.04
C GLY A 157 10.69 -1.77 -13.70
N VAL A 158 11.29 -0.85 -12.93
CA VAL A 158 11.88 0.39 -13.44
C VAL A 158 12.99 0.09 -14.45
N ALA A 159 13.96 -0.76 -14.11
CA ALA A 159 15.07 -1.11 -14.98
C ALA A 159 14.59 -1.72 -16.32
N LYS A 160 13.64 -2.66 -16.24
CA LYS A 160 13.06 -3.28 -17.44
C LYS A 160 12.31 -2.27 -18.30
N TYR A 161 11.43 -1.47 -17.66
CA TYR A 161 10.57 -0.52 -18.36
C TYR A 161 11.38 0.54 -19.14
N ILE A 162 12.38 1.17 -18.52
CA ILE A 162 13.17 2.18 -19.20
C ILE A 162 14.02 1.59 -20.33
N ASN A 163 14.49 0.35 -20.16
CA ASN A 163 15.27 -0.32 -21.21
C ASN A 163 14.40 -0.75 -22.39
N GLU A 164 13.30 -1.44 -22.15
CA GLU A 164 12.44 -1.96 -23.23
C GLU A 164 11.64 -0.86 -23.93
N LYS A 165 11.10 0.10 -23.19
CA LYS A 165 10.21 1.13 -23.78
C LYS A 165 10.96 2.29 -24.42
N TYR A 166 12.10 2.69 -23.83
CA TYR A 166 12.86 3.86 -24.27
C TYR A 166 14.23 3.52 -24.83
N GLY A 167 14.69 2.28 -24.69
CA GLY A 167 16.02 1.87 -25.09
C GLY A 167 17.11 2.47 -24.20
N TYR A 168 16.77 2.91 -22.98
CA TYR A 168 17.78 3.47 -22.07
C TYR A 168 18.63 2.34 -21.49
N ASP A 169 19.88 2.32 -21.92
CA ASP A 169 20.87 1.32 -21.53
C ASP A 169 22.08 1.93 -20.79
N THR A 170 22.11 3.25 -20.69
CA THR A 170 23.15 4.02 -19.99
C THR A 170 22.53 5.24 -19.33
N VAL A 171 22.48 5.27 -17.99
CA VAL A 171 21.81 6.29 -17.21
C VAL A 171 22.68 6.83 -16.09
N ALA A 172 22.32 8.00 -15.55
CA ALA A 172 22.84 8.49 -14.28
C ALA A 172 21.77 8.27 -13.19
N ILE A 173 22.19 8.05 -11.95
CA ILE A 173 21.31 7.91 -10.79
C ILE A 173 21.73 8.89 -9.70
N PHE A 174 20.78 9.62 -9.14
CA PHE A 174 20.94 10.33 -7.87
C PHE A 174 20.66 9.35 -6.74
N LYS A 175 21.68 9.06 -5.92
CA LYS A 175 21.59 8.12 -4.80
C LYS A 175 21.51 8.89 -3.49
N ASP A 176 20.39 8.78 -2.79
CA ASP A 176 20.26 9.26 -1.42
C ASP A 176 21.02 8.30 -0.48
N VAL A 177 22.15 8.75 0.05
CA VAL A 177 22.96 7.96 1.00
C VAL A 177 22.52 8.15 2.44
N GLY A 178 21.67 9.14 2.71
CA GLY A 178 21.03 9.36 4.00
C GLY A 178 19.79 8.49 4.24
N SER A 179 19.30 7.77 3.21
CA SER A 179 18.09 6.97 3.25
C SER A 179 18.33 5.52 2.87
N ALA A 180 17.78 4.59 3.64
CA ALA A 180 17.79 3.17 3.30
C ALA A 180 17.01 2.90 1.99
N TYR A 181 15.86 3.55 1.80
CA TYR A 181 15.06 3.49 0.58
C TYR A 181 15.88 3.90 -0.65
N GLY A 182 16.41 5.14 -0.70
CA GLY A 182 17.18 5.64 -1.86
C GLY A 182 18.42 4.80 -2.13
N THR A 183 19.09 4.32 -1.08
CA THR A 183 20.26 3.44 -1.21
C THR A 183 19.89 2.08 -1.81
N LYS A 184 18.89 1.38 -1.24
CA LYS A 184 18.53 0.01 -1.65
C LYS A 184 17.88 -0.02 -3.03
N LEU A 185 16.93 0.88 -3.27
CA LEU A 185 16.28 0.97 -4.58
C LEU A 185 17.29 1.28 -5.71
N THR A 186 18.27 2.17 -5.46
CA THR A 186 19.38 2.40 -6.40
C THR A 186 20.15 1.11 -6.69
N GLU A 187 20.50 0.32 -5.67
CA GLU A 187 21.23 -0.94 -5.82
C GLU A 187 20.43 -1.95 -6.65
N TYR A 188 19.11 -2.09 -6.42
CA TYR A 188 18.24 -2.95 -7.21
C TYR A 188 18.14 -2.49 -8.67
N ILE A 189 17.93 -1.19 -8.93
CA ILE A 189 17.87 -0.65 -10.29
C ILE A 189 19.18 -0.95 -11.05
N ILE A 190 20.34 -0.71 -10.45
CA ILE A 190 21.65 -0.99 -11.06
C ILE A 190 21.80 -2.49 -11.36
N HIS A 191 21.45 -3.34 -10.40
CA HIS A 191 21.54 -4.80 -10.55
C HIS A 191 20.71 -5.29 -11.74
N PHE A 192 19.43 -4.93 -11.78
CA PHE A 192 18.53 -5.40 -12.84
C PHE A 192 18.83 -4.75 -14.20
N LEU A 193 19.26 -3.49 -14.22
CA LEU A 193 19.64 -2.84 -15.47
C LEU A 193 20.87 -3.50 -16.11
N LYS A 194 21.84 -3.95 -15.31
CA LYS A 194 22.94 -4.81 -15.80
C LYS A 194 22.42 -6.07 -16.49
N GLY A 195 21.46 -6.74 -15.88
CA GLY A 195 20.86 -7.97 -16.42
C GLY A 195 20.13 -7.72 -17.75
N PHE A 196 19.31 -6.68 -17.82
CA PHE A 196 18.50 -6.39 -19.02
C PHE A 196 19.33 -5.82 -20.17
N THR A 197 20.32 -4.98 -19.89
CA THR A 197 21.14 -4.35 -20.94
C THR A 197 22.33 -5.20 -21.39
N GLY A 198 22.75 -6.18 -20.59
CA GLY A 198 24.00 -6.92 -20.80
C GLY A 198 25.27 -6.08 -20.63
N LYS A 199 25.16 -4.81 -20.24
CA LYS A 199 26.31 -3.93 -20.01
C LYS A 199 26.94 -4.19 -18.64
N GLU A 200 28.24 -4.18 -18.56
CA GLU A 200 28.96 -4.28 -17.30
C GLU A 200 28.66 -3.08 -16.38
N ASN A 201 28.55 -1.88 -16.97
CA ASN A 201 28.27 -0.64 -16.23
C ASN A 201 27.20 0.21 -16.92
N PRO A 202 25.91 -0.12 -16.78
CA PRO A 202 24.82 0.66 -17.34
C PRO A 202 24.57 1.98 -16.58
N VAL A 203 25.16 2.16 -15.39
CA VAL A 203 25.05 3.35 -14.55
C VAL A 203 26.48 3.87 -14.27
N PRO A 204 27.16 4.46 -15.26
CA PRO A 204 28.53 4.90 -15.10
C PRO A 204 28.67 6.12 -14.18
N LEU A 205 27.57 6.74 -13.77
CA LEU A 205 27.58 7.92 -12.93
C LEU A 205 26.50 7.82 -11.83
N VAL A 206 26.94 7.52 -10.62
CA VAL A 206 26.13 7.61 -9.40
C VAL A 206 26.47 8.92 -8.69
N LEU A 207 25.46 9.71 -8.39
CA LEU A 207 25.53 11.04 -7.80
C LEU A 207 24.97 11.00 -6.39
N ASN A 208 25.85 10.92 -5.41
CA ASN A 208 25.44 10.80 -3.99
C ASN A 208 24.99 12.17 -3.44
N TYR A 209 23.95 12.16 -2.62
CA TYR A 209 23.44 13.28 -1.85
C TYR A 209 22.83 12.78 -0.54
N ASN A 210 22.43 13.68 0.36
CA ASN A 210 21.69 13.33 1.59
C ASN A 210 20.27 13.87 1.51
N THR A 211 19.32 13.13 2.07
CA THR A 211 17.93 13.54 2.15
C THR A 211 17.81 14.99 2.63
N GLY A 212 17.07 15.81 1.89
CA GLY A 212 16.81 17.21 2.24
C GLY A 212 17.91 18.18 1.91
N ASP A 213 18.98 17.77 1.21
CA ASP A 213 19.96 18.70 0.69
C ASP A 213 19.26 19.83 -0.11
N SER A 214 19.79 21.03 -0.03
CA SER A 214 19.24 22.20 -0.75
C SER A 214 19.96 22.48 -2.07
N ASP A 215 21.19 21.98 -2.24
CA ASP A 215 22.08 22.25 -3.36
C ASP A 215 22.62 20.96 -3.97
N TYR A 216 22.39 20.80 -5.26
CA TYR A 216 22.84 19.66 -6.08
C TYR A 216 23.74 20.10 -7.24
N ILE A 217 24.21 21.35 -7.25
CA ILE A 217 24.96 21.95 -8.35
C ILE A 217 26.27 21.20 -8.64
N SER A 218 26.97 20.74 -7.60
CA SER A 218 28.22 19.99 -7.77
C SER A 218 27.99 18.65 -8.47
N GLN A 219 26.95 17.90 -8.09
CA GLN A 219 26.54 16.63 -8.70
C GLN A 219 26.09 16.85 -10.14
N LEU A 220 25.26 17.87 -10.38
CA LEU A 220 24.75 18.23 -11.70
C LEU A 220 25.86 18.75 -12.63
N THR A 221 26.81 19.53 -12.14
CA THR A 221 27.98 19.95 -12.92
C THR A 221 28.82 18.75 -13.36
N ARG A 222 29.07 17.80 -12.45
CA ARG A 222 29.74 16.54 -12.77
C ARG A 222 28.96 15.74 -13.83
N LEU A 223 27.62 15.71 -13.72
CA LEU A 223 26.75 15.08 -14.71
C LEU A 223 26.90 15.77 -16.06
N LYS A 224 26.74 17.11 -16.14
CA LYS A 224 26.82 17.90 -17.38
C LYS A 224 28.07 17.62 -18.19
N ILE A 225 29.20 17.58 -17.53
CA ILE A 225 30.52 17.33 -18.18
C ILE A 225 30.59 15.92 -18.77
N ASN A 226 29.88 14.94 -18.14
CA ASN A 226 30.01 13.54 -18.49
C ASN A 226 28.88 13.00 -19.39
N ILE A 227 27.79 13.74 -19.64
CA ILE A 227 26.64 13.29 -20.45
C ILE A 227 27.12 12.70 -21.79
N LYS A 228 27.79 13.49 -22.60
CA LYS A 228 28.27 13.06 -23.94
C LYS A 228 29.37 12.00 -23.86
N LYS A 229 30.30 12.15 -22.93
CA LYS A 229 31.42 11.24 -22.76
C LYS A 229 31.03 9.84 -22.38
N LEU A 230 30.04 9.71 -21.52
CA LEU A 230 29.54 8.43 -20.99
C LEU A 230 28.28 7.93 -21.72
N GLY A 231 27.71 8.74 -22.63
CA GLY A 231 26.48 8.37 -23.35
C GLY A 231 25.23 8.30 -22.47
N ILE A 232 25.15 9.17 -21.44
CA ILE A 232 24.03 9.16 -20.49
C ILE A 232 22.75 9.63 -21.18
N GLN A 233 21.69 8.82 -21.09
CA GLN A 233 20.43 9.01 -21.82
C GLN A 233 19.30 9.53 -20.94
N ALA A 234 19.35 9.25 -19.62
CA ALA A 234 18.31 9.67 -18.64
C ALA A 234 18.93 9.84 -17.25
N ILE A 235 18.20 10.51 -16.38
CA ILE A 235 18.49 10.63 -14.93
C ILE A 235 17.42 9.87 -14.17
N ILE A 236 17.84 8.90 -13.36
CA ILE A 236 16.94 8.15 -12.47
C ILE A 236 16.96 8.78 -11.08
N LEU A 237 15.79 8.99 -10.49
CA LEU A 237 15.58 9.67 -9.22
C LEU A 237 14.81 8.77 -8.24
N PRO A 238 15.45 7.77 -7.62
CA PRO A 238 14.88 7.04 -6.48
C PRO A 238 15.02 7.90 -5.22
N THR A 239 14.19 8.93 -5.14
CA THR A 239 14.35 10.05 -4.20
C THR A 239 13.07 10.30 -3.44
N TRP A 240 13.17 11.05 -2.33
CA TRP A 240 12.03 11.54 -1.58
C TRP A 240 11.36 12.77 -2.25
N PRO A 241 10.10 13.08 -1.89
CA PRO A 241 9.33 14.15 -2.53
C PRO A 241 9.98 15.54 -2.46
N GLN A 242 10.74 15.81 -1.38
CA GLN A 242 11.39 17.10 -1.18
C GLN A 242 12.63 17.31 -2.04
N ASP A 243 13.22 16.25 -2.61
CA ASP A 243 14.52 16.29 -3.31
C ASP A 243 14.36 16.30 -4.84
N ALA A 244 13.53 15.41 -5.40
CA ALA A 244 13.34 15.29 -6.85
C ALA A 244 13.04 16.61 -7.56
N PRO A 245 12.07 17.44 -7.09
CA PRO A 245 11.74 18.69 -7.77
C PRO A 245 12.88 19.70 -7.71
N LYS A 246 13.68 19.73 -6.64
CA LYS A 246 14.85 20.62 -6.53
C LYS A 246 15.96 20.19 -7.48
N ILE A 247 16.26 18.86 -7.54
CA ILE A 247 17.22 18.29 -8.49
C ILE A 247 16.80 18.64 -9.92
N ALA A 248 15.51 18.48 -10.25
CA ALA A 248 14.98 18.81 -11.57
C ALA A 248 15.18 20.29 -11.92
N LYS A 249 14.83 21.22 -11.02
CA LYS A 249 15.02 22.67 -11.23
C LYS A 249 16.46 23.02 -11.49
N GLN A 250 17.36 22.61 -10.61
CA GLN A 250 18.78 22.93 -10.75
C GLN A 250 19.40 22.27 -12.00
N ALA A 251 18.87 21.08 -12.41
CA ALA A 251 19.28 20.48 -13.67
C ALA A 251 18.90 21.36 -14.88
N ARG A 252 17.67 21.86 -14.92
CA ARG A 252 17.21 22.77 -16.01
C ARG A 252 17.96 24.12 -15.99
N GLU A 253 18.22 24.67 -14.82
CA GLU A 253 19.04 25.90 -14.67
C GLU A 253 20.48 25.71 -15.23
N LEU A 254 20.99 24.49 -15.20
CA LEU A 254 22.26 24.12 -15.80
C LEU A 254 22.15 23.62 -17.26
N ASP A 255 21.03 23.85 -17.95
CA ASP A 255 20.74 23.35 -19.31
C ASP A 255 20.87 21.83 -19.46
N ILE A 256 20.62 21.07 -18.41
CA ILE A 256 20.56 19.61 -18.47
C ILE A 256 19.10 19.22 -18.78
N ASN A 257 18.85 18.86 -20.06
CA ASN A 257 17.52 18.53 -20.58
C ASN A 257 17.32 17.02 -20.76
N LEU A 258 18.04 16.19 -20.01
CA LEU A 258 17.83 14.75 -20.03
C LEU A 258 16.43 14.39 -19.48
N PRO A 259 15.81 13.32 -20.00
CA PRO A 259 14.61 12.72 -19.39
C PRO A 259 14.83 12.39 -17.92
N LEU A 260 13.80 12.64 -17.10
CA LEU A 260 13.78 12.31 -15.69
C LEU A 260 12.87 11.09 -15.48
N VAL A 261 13.35 10.14 -14.70
CA VAL A 261 12.60 8.94 -14.31
C VAL A 261 12.60 8.84 -12.80
N GLY A 262 11.45 8.97 -12.20
CA GLY A 262 11.26 8.82 -10.74
C GLY A 262 10.78 7.43 -10.33
N THR A 263 10.63 7.26 -9.04
CA THR A 263 10.02 6.10 -8.39
C THR A 263 8.86 6.55 -7.50
N ASP A 264 8.24 5.65 -6.76
CA ASP A 264 7.07 5.93 -5.92
C ASP A 264 7.26 7.10 -4.94
N GLY A 265 8.46 7.25 -4.40
CA GLY A 265 8.76 8.35 -3.46
C GLY A 265 8.52 9.76 -4.00
N VAL A 266 8.36 9.95 -5.33
CA VAL A 266 8.05 11.27 -5.91
C VAL A 266 6.55 11.51 -6.13
N ASP A 267 5.69 10.53 -5.86
CA ASP A 267 4.24 10.60 -6.13
C ASP A 267 3.49 11.41 -5.06
N THR A 268 3.75 12.69 -5.03
CA THR A 268 3.08 13.65 -4.15
C THR A 268 2.80 14.96 -4.90
N SER A 269 1.92 15.80 -4.35
CA SER A 269 1.64 17.14 -4.91
C SER A 269 2.89 18.03 -4.96
N ALA A 270 3.81 17.84 -4.02
CA ALA A 270 5.06 18.60 -3.93
C ALA A 270 5.92 18.49 -5.20
N LEU A 271 5.84 17.36 -5.93
CA LEU A 271 6.54 17.22 -7.22
C LEU A 271 6.18 18.35 -8.19
N ILE A 272 4.89 18.69 -8.28
CA ILE A 272 4.39 19.74 -9.17
C ILE A 272 4.55 21.11 -8.54
N GLU A 273 4.13 21.28 -7.29
CA GLU A 273 4.13 22.57 -6.59
C GLU A 273 5.54 23.18 -6.50
N VAL A 274 6.53 22.34 -6.21
CA VAL A 274 7.93 22.76 -6.12
C VAL A 274 8.63 22.69 -7.47
N GLY A 275 8.41 21.63 -8.26
CA GLY A 275 9.13 21.37 -9.51
C GLY A 275 8.69 22.26 -10.68
N GLY A 276 7.39 22.58 -10.77
CA GLY A 276 6.82 23.38 -11.87
C GLY A 276 7.18 22.81 -13.25
N GLU A 277 7.59 23.67 -14.15
CA GLU A 277 7.99 23.28 -15.53
C GLU A 277 9.22 22.38 -15.57
N ALA A 278 10.06 22.38 -14.55
CA ALA A 278 11.29 21.59 -14.54
C ALA A 278 11.05 20.07 -14.54
N VAL A 279 9.90 19.65 -14.04
CA VAL A 279 9.48 18.23 -13.99
C VAL A 279 8.54 17.83 -15.13
N GLU A 280 8.21 18.76 -16.04
CA GLU A 280 7.36 18.46 -17.21
C GLU A 280 7.98 17.34 -18.05
N GLY A 281 7.18 16.33 -18.40
CA GLY A 281 7.61 15.12 -19.10
C GLY A 281 8.30 14.08 -18.20
N MET A 282 8.48 14.31 -16.91
CA MET A 282 8.99 13.30 -15.99
C MET A 282 8.00 12.15 -15.88
N ILE A 283 8.52 10.93 -16.02
CA ILE A 283 7.75 9.70 -15.73
C ILE A 283 8.22 9.10 -14.41
N PHE A 284 7.34 8.39 -13.73
CA PHE A 284 7.70 7.69 -12.49
C PHE A 284 6.82 6.47 -12.24
N SER A 285 7.40 5.47 -11.58
CA SER A 285 6.64 4.31 -11.10
C SER A 285 5.93 4.65 -9.81
N THR A 286 4.74 4.06 -9.58
CA THR A 286 3.96 4.20 -8.35
C THR A 286 3.08 2.99 -8.13
N HIS A 287 2.27 3.02 -7.07
CA HIS A 287 1.41 1.91 -6.67
C HIS A 287 -0.02 2.00 -7.21
N PHE A 288 -0.49 3.22 -7.51
CA PHE A 288 -1.89 3.45 -7.89
C PHE A 288 -2.08 4.72 -8.73
N SER A 289 -3.12 4.67 -9.58
CA SER A 289 -3.74 5.84 -10.21
C SER A 289 -5.23 5.59 -10.35
N ALA A 290 -6.06 6.58 -9.98
CA ALA A 290 -7.52 6.49 -10.09
C ALA A 290 -8.00 6.25 -11.54
N SER A 291 -7.19 6.62 -12.53
CA SER A 291 -7.46 6.43 -13.97
C SER A 291 -6.74 5.22 -14.57
N GLN A 292 -6.11 4.35 -13.77
CA GLN A 292 -5.49 3.12 -14.30
C GLN A 292 -6.53 2.16 -14.87
N PRO A 293 -6.20 1.41 -15.95
CA PRO A 293 -7.09 0.38 -16.47
C PRO A 293 -7.19 -0.80 -15.50
N GLY A 294 -8.32 -1.52 -15.57
CA GLY A 294 -8.48 -2.78 -14.83
C GLY A 294 -8.83 -2.63 -13.35
N LEU A 295 -9.20 -1.43 -12.87
CA LEU A 295 -9.78 -1.28 -11.52
C LEU A 295 -10.95 -2.25 -11.34
N SER A 296 -10.94 -2.98 -10.21
CA SER A 296 -12.05 -3.85 -9.83
C SER A 296 -13.34 -3.05 -9.61
N PRO A 297 -14.51 -3.69 -9.63
CA PRO A 297 -15.76 -3.01 -9.25
C PRO A 297 -15.70 -2.36 -7.87
N TYR A 298 -15.07 -3.02 -6.90
CA TYR A 298 -14.87 -2.49 -5.55
C TYR A 298 -13.95 -1.26 -5.54
N ALA A 299 -12.84 -1.32 -6.29
CA ALA A 299 -11.91 -0.21 -6.38
C ALA A 299 -12.50 1.01 -7.10
N LYS A 300 -13.35 0.81 -8.11
CA LYS A 300 -14.08 1.90 -8.79
C LYS A 300 -15.03 2.61 -7.84
N GLU A 301 -15.85 1.84 -7.13
CA GLU A 301 -16.78 2.38 -6.12
C GLU A 301 -16.03 3.12 -4.99
N PHE A 302 -14.90 2.57 -4.56
CA PHE A 302 -14.01 3.23 -3.59
C PHE A 302 -13.53 4.60 -4.10
N VAL A 303 -13.00 4.65 -5.33
CA VAL A 303 -12.52 5.91 -5.92
C VAL A 303 -13.64 6.95 -6.02
N GLU A 304 -14.82 6.54 -6.50
CA GLU A 304 -15.99 7.40 -6.62
C GLU A 304 -16.43 7.96 -5.25
N GLU A 305 -16.54 7.10 -4.24
CA GLU A 305 -16.97 7.52 -2.89
C GLU A 305 -15.87 8.34 -2.18
N TYR A 306 -14.60 8.02 -2.39
CA TYR A 306 -13.50 8.81 -1.86
C TYR A 306 -13.51 10.23 -2.44
N ILE A 307 -13.62 10.38 -3.77
CA ILE A 307 -13.69 11.70 -4.42
C ILE A 307 -14.91 12.49 -3.92
N LYS A 308 -16.05 11.85 -3.74
CA LYS A 308 -17.27 12.47 -3.22
C LYS A 308 -17.08 12.98 -1.79
N LYS A 309 -16.34 12.22 -0.94
CA LYS A 309 -16.13 12.51 0.47
C LYS A 309 -15.03 13.56 0.71
N GLU A 310 -13.90 13.42 -0.01
CA GLU A 310 -12.70 14.20 0.22
C GLU A 310 -12.51 15.37 -0.80
N GLY A 311 -13.18 15.30 -1.96
CA GLY A 311 -13.09 16.33 -3.01
C GLY A 311 -11.88 16.19 -3.93
N GLU A 312 -11.07 15.14 -3.77
CA GLU A 312 -9.85 14.86 -4.52
C GLU A 312 -9.69 13.36 -4.77
N GLU A 313 -8.85 12.95 -5.72
CA GLU A 313 -8.52 11.54 -5.97
C GLU A 313 -7.68 10.98 -4.80
N PRO A 314 -7.87 9.69 -4.44
CA PRO A 314 -7.00 9.06 -3.44
C PRO A 314 -5.56 8.95 -3.96
N GLY A 315 -4.59 9.28 -3.10
CA GLY A 315 -3.18 9.14 -3.38
C GLY A 315 -2.71 7.68 -3.36
N ALA A 316 -1.58 7.41 -3.98
CA ALA A 316 -1.04 6.06 -4.08
C ALA A 316 -0.72 5.45 -2.71
N PHE A 317 -0.13 6.23 -1.80
CA PHE A 317 0.22 5.75 -0.45
C PHE A 317 -1.02 5.51 0.42
N GLY A 318 -2.02 6.39 0.36
CA GLY A 318 -3.28 6.17 1.06
C GLY A 318 -4.00 4.91 0.60
N THR A 319 -3.99 4.68 -0.69
CA THR A 319 -4.65 3.52 -1.33
C THR A 319 -4.07 2.17 -0.87
N MET A 320 -2.81 2.13 -0.40
CA MET A 320 -2.24 0.91 0.19
C MET A 320 -2.97 0.49 1.48
N GLY A 321 -3.47 1.46 2.25
CA GLY A 321 -4.34 1.20 3.40
C GLY A 321 -5.67 0.57 2.98
N TYR A 322 -6.30 1.10 1.93
CA TYR A 322 -7.49 0.50 1.33
C TYR A 322 -7.22 -0.94 0.88
N ASP A 323 -6.17 -1.17 0.09
CA ASP A 323 -5.83 -2.49 -0.44
C ASP A 323 -5.60 -3.51 0.68
N ALA A 324 -4.82 -3.16 1.71
CA ALA A 324 -4.55 -4.06 2.84
C ALA A 324 -5.84 -4.42 3.60
N PHE A 325 -6.72 -3.43 3.80
CA PHE A 325 -8.01 -3.65 4.45
C PHE A 325 -8.91 -4.57 3.62
N MET A 326 -8.99 -4.35 2.32
CA MET A 326 -9.83 -5.14 1.41
C MET A 326 -9.29 -6.56 1.21
N ILE A 327 -7.97 -6.77 1.19
CA ILE A 327 -7.36 -8.10 1.19
C ILE A 327 -7.80 -8.90 2.43
N LEU A 328 -7.74 -8.29 3.61
CA LEU A 328 -8.21 -8.93 4.84
C LEU A 328 -9.71 -9.22 4.79
N ALA A 329 -10.52 -8.27 4.34
CA ALA A 329 -11.96 -8.42 4.22
C ALA A 329 -12.35 -9.57 3.28
N GLU A 330 -11.71 -9.66 2.10
CA GLU A 330 -11.94 -10.73 1.14
C GLU A 330 -11.45 -12.08 1.66
N THR A 331 -10.29 -12.11 2.33
CA THR A 331 -9.76 -13.33 2.98
C THR A 331 -10.75 -13.85 4.03
N ILE A 332 -11.24 -12.99 4.91
CA ILE A 332 -12.22 -13.36 5.94
C ILE A 332 -13.54 -13.81 5.30
N SER A 333 -14.00 -13.11 4.26
CA SER A 333 -15.19 -13.49 3.50
C SER A 333 -15.08 -14.91 2.94
N SER A 334 -13.94 -15.21 2.32
CA SER A 334 -13.67 -16.54 1.75
C SER A 334 -13.59 -17.63 2.82
N LEU A 335 -12.99 -17.33 3.97
CA LEU A 335 -12.94 -18.26 5.11
C LEU A 335 -14.31 -18.59 5.69
N ILE A 336 -15.19 -17.57 5.84
CA ILE A 336 -16.57 -17.79 6.32
C ILE A 336 -17.35 -18.63 5.30
N GLU A 337 -17.13 -18.40 4.01
CA GLU A 337 -17.75 -19.19 2.94
C GLU A 337 -17.28 -20.64 2.93
N GLU A 338 -15.97 -20.87 3.03
CA GLU A 338 -15.34 -22.20 3.02
C GLU A 338 -15.69 -23.03 4.26
N LYS A 339 -15.51 -22.42 5.45
CA LYS A 339 -15.65 -23.14 6.74
C LYS A 339 -17.09 -23.08 7.30
N GLY A 340 -17.89 -22.15 6.85
CA GLY A 340 -19.26 -21.92 7.31
C GLY A 340 -19.36 -21.00 8.53
N GLU A 341 -20.50 -20.28 8.64
CA GLU A 341 -20.76 -19.35 9.75
C GLU A 341 -20.68 -20.02 11.13
N LYS A 342 -21.15 -21.27 11.27
CA LYS A 342 -21.06 -22.01 12.54
C LYS A 342 -19.64 -22.17 13.04
N TRP A 343 -18.70 -22.45 12.13
CA TRP A 343 -17.29 -22.51 12.50
C TRP A 343 -16.80 -21.14 12.94
N TRP A 344 -17.11 -20.10 12.16
CA TRP A 344 -16.70 -18.74 12.45
C TRP A 344 -17.18 -18.27 13.83
N ASP A 345 -18.44 -18.54 14.20
CA ASP A 345 -19.02 -18.15 15.47
C ASP A 345 -18.41 -18.92 16.66
N SER A 346 -18.07 -20.20 16.49
CA SER A 346 -17.61 -21.07 17.57
C SER A 346 -16.09 -21.17 17.69
N ALA A 347 -15.32 -20.84 16.65
CA ALA A 347 -13.87 -20.90 16.68
C ALA A 347 -13.29 -19.89 17.67
N ASN A 348 -12.27 -20.30 18.42
CA ASN A 348 -11.56 -19.41 19.29
C ASN A 348 -10.70 -18.38 18.50
N LEU A 349 -10.20 -17.36 19.19
CA LEU A 349 -9.46 -16.28 18.57
C LEU A 349 -8.19 -16.76 17.86
N ALA A 350 -7.45 -17.70 18.46
CA ALA A 350 -6.20 -18.22 17.88
C ALA A 350 -6.45 -18.99 16.59
N ASP A 351 -7.52 -19.82 16.55
CA ASP A 351 -7.88 -20.55 15.34
C ASP A 351 -8.31 -19.61 14.20
N LYS A 352 -9.04 -18.53 14.51
CA LYS A 352 -9.41 -17.50 13.52
C LYS A 352 -8.17 -16.79 12.97
N ARG A 353 -7.23 -16.36 13.83
CA ARG A 353 -5.99 -15.69 13.46
C ARG A 353 -5.11 -16.57 12.56
N MET A 354 -4.96 -17.84 12.93
CA MET A 354 -4.22 -18.80 12.12
C MET A 354 -4.89 -19.02 10.75
N ALA A 355 -6.22 -19.18 10.72
CA ALA A 355 -6.94 -19.36 9.48
C ALA A 355 -6.82 -18.13 8.56
N ILE A 356 -6.85 -16.90 9.11
CA ILE A 356 -6.65 -15.66 8.34
C ILE A 356 -5.24 -15.64 7.73
N LYS A 357 -4.19 -15.96 8.50
CA LYS A 357 -2.82 -16.05 7.98
C LYS A 357 -2.71 -17.06 6.83
N ASP A 358 -3.26 -18.25 7.02
CA ASP A 358 -3.24 -19.28 5.97
C ASP A 358 -4.09 -18.90 4.75
N GLY A 359 -5.16 -18.14 4.96
CA GLY A 359 -6.00 -17.58 3.90
C GLY A 359 -5.26 -16.51 3.08
N LEU A 360 -4.51 -15.62 3.74
CA LEU A 360 -3.69 -14.61 3.07
C LEU A 360 -2.66 -15.22 2.12
N LEU A 361 -2.06 -16.35 2.47
CA LEU A 361 -1.11 -17.05 1.61
C LEU A 361 -1.74 -17.73 0.38
N LYS A 362 -3.07 -17.80 0.33
CA LYS A 362 -3.82 -18.45 -0.76
C LYS A 362 -4.68 -17.46 -1.55
N ILE A 363 -4.81 -16.22 -1.06
CA ILE A 363 -5.70 -15.24 -1.68
C ILE A 363 -5.18 -14.80 -3.05
N GLU A 364 -6.09 -14.70 -4.00
CA GLU A 364 -5.93 -13.93 -5.23
C GLU A 364 -6.98 -12.81 -5.16
N SER A 365 -6.66 -11.75 -4.44
CA SER A 365 -7.60 -10.68 -4.14
C SER A 365 -8.01 -9.92 -5.39
N THR A 366 -9.33 -9.78 -5.55
CA THR A 366 -9.98 -9.00 -6.60
C THR A 366 -10.73 -7.78 -6.06
N TRP A 367 -10.72 -7.56 -4.73
CA TRP A 367 -11.37 -6.40 -4.11
C TRP A 367 -10.46 -5.18 -4.03
N THR A 368 -9.19 -5.37 -4.33
CA THR A 368 -8.13 -4.36 -4.32
C THR A 368 -8.10 -3.53 -5.61
N THR A 369 -7.27 -2.51 -5.63
CA THR A 369 -7.07 -1.60 -6.78
C THR A 369 -6.50 -2.31 -7.99
N GLN A 370 -5.80 -3.41 -7.79
CA GLN A 370 -5.31 -4.34 -8.81
C GLN A 370 -5.26 -5.76 -8.24
N PRO A 371 -5.34 -6.81 -9.06
CA PRO A 371 -5.21 -8.18 -8.57
C PRO A 371 -3.97 -8.34 -7.72
N THR A 372 -4.14 -8.90 -6.53
CA THR A 372 -3.06 -9.06 -5.55
C THR A 372 -3.08 -10.47 -4.97
N SER A 373 -1.94 -11.15 -5.04
CA SER A 373 -1.65 -12.38 -4.31
C SER A 373 -0.35 -12.22 -3.53
N PHE A 374 -0.05 -13.17 -2.65
CA PHE A 374 1.21 -13.16 -1.93
C PHE A 374 2.08 -14.34 -2.35
N SER A 375 3.41 -14.13 -2.40
CA SER A 375 4.35 -15.25 -2.37
C SER A 375 4.24 -15.98 -1.02
N GLY A 376 4.73 -17.19 -0.92
CA GLY A 376 4.72 -17.98 0.33
C GLY A 376 5.38 -17.30 1.55
N GLU A 377 6.02 -16.17 1.35
CA GLU A 377 6.75 -15.40 2.36
C GLU A 377 6.18 -13.99 2.58
N GLY A 378 4.93 -13.71 2.13
CA GLY A 378 4.22 -12.47 2.42
C GLY A 378 4.53 -11.27 1.50
N TRP A 379 5.34 -11.44 0.43
CA TRP A 379 5.53 -10.41 -0.59
C TRP A 379 4.34 -10.35 -1.55
N PRO A 380 3.80 -9.14 -1.84
CA PRO A 380 2.71 -9.00 -2.79
C PRO A 380 3.19 -9.18 -4.22
N GLN A 381 2.40 -9.85 -5.01
CA GLN A 381 2.57 -9.99 -6.45
C GLN A 381 1.68 -8.97 -7.15
N LYS A 382 2.18 -7.76 -7.31
CA LYS A 382 1.45 -6.61 -7.87
C LYS A 382 2.18 -6.04 -9.08
N GLY A 383 1.42 -5.40 -9.98
CA GLY A 383 1.97 -4.61 -11.07
C GLY A 383 2.46 -3.24 -10.62
N LEU A 384 3.19 -2.56 -11.50
CA LEU A 384 3.59 -1.17 -11.32
C LEU A 384 2.73 -0.26 -12.17
N VAL A 385 2.23 0.80 -11.56
CA VAL A 385 1.59 1.92 -12.26
C VAL A 385 2.66 2.92 -12.66
N TRP A 386 2.54 3.48 -13.85
CA TRP A 386 3.38 4.57 -14.31
C TRP A 386 2.55 5.83 -14.49
N LYS A 387 3.06 6.92 -13.95
CA LYS A 387 2.51 8.26 -14.13
C LYS A 387 3.48 9.11 -14.94
N ILE A 388 2.94 10.17 -15.55
CA ILE A 388 3.70 11.21 -16.24
C ILE A 388 3.25 12.58 -15.74
N VAL A 389 4.19 13.50 -15.59
CA VAL A 389 3.89 14.91 -15.40
C VAL A 389 3.62 15.53 -16.77
N LYS A 390 2.41 16.06 -16.96
CA LYS A 390 1.99 16.71 -18.18
C LYS A 390 1.01 17.85 -17.90
N ASP A 391 1.24 18.99 -18.53
CA ASP A 391 0.40 20.19 -18.37
C ASP A 391 0.28 20.60 -16.88
N GLY A 392 1.38 20.46 -16.12
CA GLY A 392 1.45 20.77 -14.69
C GLY A 392 0.62 19.85 -13.79
N LYS A 393 0.30 18.64 -14.24
CA LYS A 393 -0.44 17.62 -13.48
C LYS A 393 0.18 16.23 -13.64
N GLN A 394 -0.10 15.37 -12.67
CA GLN A 394 0.23 13.96 -12.76
C GLN A 394 -0.91 13.21 -13.46
N HIS A 395 -0.57 12.41 -14.47
CA HIS A 395 -1.52 11.60 -15.21
C HIS A 395 -1.08 10.14 -15.23
N PHE A 396 -2.06 9.23 -15.26
CA PHE A 396 -1.78 7.84 -15.61
C PHE A 396 -1.09 7.78 -16.97
N TYR A 397 -0.03 6.97 -17.07
CA TYR A 397 0.76 6.84 -18.29
C TYR A 397 0.79 5.42 -18.82
N ASP A 398 1.05 4.44 -17.95
CA ASP A 398 1.15 3.04 -18.36
C ASP A 398 0.97 2.10 -17.16
N PHE A 399 0.78 0.81 -17.45
CA PHE A 399 0.67 -0.24 -16.44
C PHE A 399 1.54 -1.44 -16.80
N GLN A 400 2.39 -1.81 -15.89
CA GLN A 400 3.28 -2.95 -15.99
C GLN A 400 2.76 -4.07 -15.10
N THR A 401 2.27 -5.18 -15.69
CA THR A 401 1.79 -6.32 -14.89
C THR A 401 2.94 -6.99 -14.16
N TYR A 402 2.67 -7.62 -13.00
CA TYR A 402 3.68 -8.35 -12.24
C TYR A 402 4.43 -9.37 -13.12
N ALA A 403 3.71 -10.20 -13.86
CA ALA A 403 4.30 -11.18 -14.77
C ALA A 403 5.18 -10.56 -15.87
N SER A 404 4.96 -9.29 -16.24
CA SER A 404 5.75 -8.64 -17.28
C SER A 404 7.17 -8.32 -16.88
N TYR A 405 7.45 -8.16 -15.57
CA TYR A 405 8.79 -7.82 -15.10
C TYR A 405 9.40 -8.87 -14.15
N THR A 406 8.62 -9.85 -13.71
CA THR A 406 9.10 -10.91 -12.81
C THR A 406 9.17 -12.22 -13.59
N PRO A 407 10.36 -12.86 -13.71
CA PRO A 407 10.45 -14.21 -14.26
C PRO A 407 9.67 -15.19 -13.40
N GLU A 408 9.04 -16.20 -14.03
CA GLU A 408 8.33 -17.25 -13.31
C GLU A 408 9.21 -17.85 -12.20
N GLY A 409 8.75 -17.79 -10.98
CA GLY A 409 9.13 -18.74 -9.92
C GLY A 409 10.13 -18.29 -8.87
N THR A 410 10.68 -17.06 -8.79
CA THR A 410 11.57 -16.71 -7.67
C THR A 410 11.62 -15.22 -7.34
N VAL A 411 11.15 -14.88 -6.14
CA VAL A 411 11.62 -13.66 -5.45
C VAL A 411 13.01 -13.98 -4.87
N THR A 412 14.04 -13.91 -5.69
CA THR A 412 15.41 -13.95 -5.19
C THR A 412 15.81 -12.52 -4.86
N LEU A 413 15.92 -12.20 -3.57
CA LEU A 413 16.58 -10.97 -3.17
C LEU A 413 18.04 -11.06 -3.65
N PRO A 414 18.50 -10.15 -4.52
CA PRO A 414 19.87 -10.21 -5.04
C PRO A 414 20.94 -9.91 -3.98
N PHE A 415 20.51 -9.50 -2.78
CA PHE A 415 21.38 -9.17 -1.65
C PHE A 415 20.71 -9.70 -0.36
N LYS A 416 21.42 -10.59 0.33
CA LYS A 416 21.12 -10.98 1.70
C LYS A 416 21.69 -9.96 2.67
#